data_12adc7d59b7e3d19b3f3e0b5b234de0c
#
_entry.id   12adc7d59b7e3d19b3f3e0b5b234de0c
#
_cell.length_a   1.000
_cell.length_b   1.000
_cell.length_c   1.000
_cell.angle_alpha   90.00
_cell.angle_beta   90.00
_cell.angle_gamma   90.00
#
_symmetry.space_group_name_H-M   'P 1'
#
loop_
_entity.id
_entity.type
_entity.pdbx_description
1 polymer ?
#
loop_
_entity_poly.entity_id
_entity_poly.type
_entity_poly.pdbx_seq_one_letter_code
_entity_poly.pdbx_strand_id
1 'polypeptide(L)' 'MGREQYNKIINNTKNTLDKSILEKITEFKYKELDGYYVIEVYIKSNVKAKEMGEIITNIEEYSKECGFNILVDFLRG' A
#
# COMPACT_ATOMS: atom_id res chain seq x y z
N MET A 1 2.66 9.89 10.89
CA MET A 1 1.75 8.76 10.95
C MET A 1 2.30 7.73 11.93
N GLY A 2 1.50 7.30 12.87
CA GLY A 2 1.92 6.27 13.80
C GLY A 2 1.69 4.86 13.26
N ARG A 3 2.21 3.89 13.98
CA ARG A 3 2.06 2.48 13.61
C ARG A 3 0.60 2.05 13.52
N GLU A 4 -0.27 2.61 14.36
CA GLU A 4 -1.71 2.32 14.35
C GLU A 4 -2.36 2.70 13.04
N GLN A 5 -2.07 3.89 12.53
CA GLN A 5 -2.63 4.37 11.27
C GLN A 5 -2.11 3.55 10.10
N TYR A 6 -0.82 3.20 10.12
CA TYR A 6 -0.24 2.31 9.13
C TYR A 6 -0.95 0.96 9.14
N ASN A 7 -1.14 0.37 10.32
CA ASN A 7 -1.83 -0.91 10.45
C ASN A 7 -3.26 -0.86 9.94
N LYS A 8 -3.97 0.22 10.20
CA LYS A 8 -5.33 0.44 9.68
C LYS A 8 -5.36 0.42 8.16
N ILE A 9 -4.44 1.14 7.55
CA ILE A 9 -4.35 1.24 6.08
C ILE A 9 -4.06 -0.13 5.49
N ILE A 10 -3.09 -0.84 6.03
CA ILE A 10 -2.72 -2.16 5.55
C ILE A 10 -3.84 -3.16 5.75
N ASN A 11 -4.51 -3.13 6.89
CA ASN A 11 -5.65 -4.02 7.14
C ASN A 11 -6.80 -3.75 6.16
N ASN A 12 -7.09 -2.49 5.88
CA ASN A 12 -8.09 -2.15 4.87
C ASN A 12 -7.71 -2.70 3.50
N THR A 13 -6.45 -2.56 3.12
CA THR A 13 -5.95 -3.08 1.84
C THR A 13 -6.11 -4.59 1.78
N LYS A 14 -5.74 -5.30 2.83
CA LYS A 14 -5.87 -6.76 2.90
C LYS A 14 -7.32 -7.24 2.85
N ASN A 15 -8.25 -6.42 3.32
CA ASN A 15 -9.67 -6.76 3.37
C ASN A 15 -10.44 -6.38 2.11
N THR A 16 -9.96 -5.42 1.35
CA THR A 16 -10.70 -4.85 0.22
C THR A 16 -10.08 -5.12 -1.14
N LEU A 17 -8.79 -5.39 -1.19
CA LEU A 17 -8.11 -5.69 -2.44
C LEU A 17 -8.41 -7.12 -2.87
N ASP A 18 -8.48 -7.35 -4.18
CA ASP A 18 -8.70 -8.67 -4.76
C ASP A 18 -7.64 -9.66 -4.27
N LYS A 19 -8.07 -10.85 -3.90
CA LYS A 19 -7.18 -11.91 -3.41
C LYS A 19 -6.09 -12.28 -4.42
N SER A 20 -6.42 -12.28 -5.71
CA SER A 20 -5.45 -12.60 -6.76
C SER A 20 -4.30 -11.59 -6.79
N ILE A 21 -4.58 -10.34 -6.42
CA ILE A 21 -3.57 -9.29 -6.33
C ILE A 21 -2.80 -9.41 -5.01
N LEU A 22 -3.50 -9.67 -3.91
CA LEU A 22 -2.86 -9.85 -2.60
C LEU A 22 -1.83 -10.98 -2.60
N GLU A 23 -2.10 -12.05 -3.32
CA GLU A 23 -1.17 -13.18 -3.45
C GLU A 23 0.16 -12.79 -4.11
N LYS A 24 0.17 -11.70 -4.85
CA LYS A 24 1.37 -11.18 -5.53
C LYS A 24 2.13 -10.17 -4.69
N ILE A 25 1.62 -9.83 -3.52
CA ILE A 25 2.30 -8.94 -2.58
C ILE A 25 2.97 -9.79 -1.52
N THR A 26 4.27 -9.60 -1.32
CA THR A 26 5.02 -10.37 -0.34
C THR A 26 5.06 -9.70 1.02
N GLU A 27 5.07 -8.38 1.05
CA GLU A 27 5.28 -7.64 2.28
C GLU A 27 4.87 -6.18 2.11
N PHE A 28 4.48 -5.54 3.22
CA PHE A 28 4.30 -4.10 3.31
C PHE A 28 5.27 -3.56 4.36
N LYS A 29 5.87 -2.41 4.08
CA LYS A 29 6.66 -1.65 5.05
C LYS A 29 6.26 -0.20 4.96
N TYR A 30 6.63 0.60 5.96
CA TYR A 30 6.43 2.03 5.86
C TYR A 30 7.67 2.78 6.33
N LYS A 31 7.83 3.99 5.80
CA LYS A 31 8.89 4.90 6.22
C LYS A 31 8.41 6.35 6.07
N GLU A 32 9.10 7.25 6.74
CA GLU A 32 8.93 8.67 6.57
C GLU A 32 10.06 9.21 5.71
N LEU A 33 9.73 10.11 4.78
CA LEU A 33 10.70 10.74 3.90
C LEU A 33 10.27 12.18 3.64
N ASP A 34 11.09 13.13 4.10
CA ASP A 34 10.87 14.57 3.88
C ASP A 34 9.45 15.05 4.23
N GLY A 35 8.91 14.55 5.35
CA GLY A 35 7.57 14.91 5.80
C GLY A 35 6.45 14.14 5.14
N TYR A 36 6.76 13.24 4.23
CA TYR A 36 5.78 12.34 3.62
C TYR A 36 5.85 10.97 4.27
N TYR A 37 4.72 10.28 4.27
CA TYR A 37 4.65 8.89 4.67
C TYR A 37 4.63 8.02 3.42
N VAL A 38 5.52 7.05 3.37
CA VAL A 38 5.65 6.17 2.21
C VAL A 38 5.31 4.75 2.63
N ILE A 39 4.36 4.14 1.93
CA ILE A 39 4.09 2.71 2.08
C ILE A 39 4.83 1.99 0.97
N GLU A 40 5.73 1.12 1.36
CA GLU A 40 6.51 0.29 0.44
C GLU A 40 5.79 -1.03 0.28
N VAL A 41 5.42 -1.34 -0.95
CA VAL A 41 4.74 -2.57 -1.30
C VAL A 41 5.72 -3.47 -2.03
N TYR A 42 6.08 -4.58 -1.40
CA TYR A 42 6.99 -5.56 -2.00
C TYR A 42 6.18 -6.52 -2.84
N ILE A 43 6.46 -6.57 -4.12
CA ILE A 43 5.69 -7.31 -5.10
C ILE A 43 6.52 -8.38 -5.80
N LYS A 44 5.83 -9.42 -6.25
CA LYS A 44 6.42 -10.46 -7.11
C LYS A 44 6.57 -9.94 -8.54
N SER A 45 7.37 -10.63 -9.34
CA SER A 45 7.67 -10.22 -10.72
C SER A 45 6.46 -10.25 -11.66
N ASN A 46 5.41 -10.98 -11.30
CA ASN A 46 4.23 -11.16 -12.16
C ASN A 46 3.11 -10.14 -11.92
N VAL A 47 3.39 -9.08 -11.16
CA VAL A 47 2.41 -7.99 -10.95
C VAL A 47 2.37 -7.12 -12.19
N LYS A 48 1.17 -6.91 -12.71
CA LYS A 48 0.94 -6.10 -13.91
C LYS A 48 0.72 -4.63 -13.54
N ALA A 49 0.94 -3.73 -14.50
CA ALA A 49 0.73 -2.29 -14.30
C ALA A 49 -0.68 -1.96 -13.81
N LYS A 50 -1.69 -2.64 -14.36
CA LYS A 50 -3.09 -2.47 -13.94
C LYS A 50 -3.27 -2.83 -12.47
N GLU A 51 -2.65 -3.90 -12.03
CA GLU A 51 -2.72 -4.36 -10.63
C GLU A 51 -2.02 -3.38 -9.69
N MET A 52 -0.89 -2.84 -10.12
CA MET A 52 -0.21 -1.76 -9.38
C MET A 52 -1.13 -0.55 -9.19
N GLY A 53 -1.83 -0.16 -10.26
CA GLY A 53 -2.79 0.93 -10.20
C GLY A 53 -3.91 0.67 -9.20
N GLU A 54 -4.41 -0.55 -9.14
CA GLU A 54 -5.44 -0.94 -8.18
C GLU A 54 -4.93 -0.89 -6.74
N ILE A 55 -3.69 -1.31 -6.50
CA ILE A 55 -3.06 -1.22 -5.19
C ILE A 55 -2.92 0.23 -4.75
N ILE A 56 -2.40 1.08 -5.63
CA ILE A 56 -2.23 2.51 -5.36
C ILE A 56 -3.57 3.15 -5.02
N THR A 57 -4.57 2.94 -5.85
CA THR A 57 -5.90 3.52 -5.65
C THR A 57 -6.49 3.10 -4.32
N ASN A 58 -6.39 1.82 -3.99
CA ASN A 58 -6.91 1.29 -2.73
C ASN A 58 -6.26 1.98 -1.52
N ILE A 59 -4.94 2.06 -1.52
CA ILE A 59 -4.18 2.66 -0.41
C ILE A 59 -4.43 4.15 -0.32
N GLU A 60 -4.37 4.86 -1.45
CA GLU A 60 -4.51 6.31 -1.48
C GLU A 60 -5.91 6.78 -1.10
N GLU A 61 -6.94 6.13 -1.59
CA GLU A 61 -8.32 6.51 -1.27
C GLU A 61 -8.60 6.35 0.22
N TYR A 62 -8.20 5.24 0.80
CA TYR A 62 -8.41 5.02 2.22
C TYR A 62 -7.59 6.01 3.07
N SER A 63 -6.36 6.28 2.66
CA SER A 63 -5.48 7.23 3.35
C SER A 63 -6.08 8.63 3.33
N LYS A 64 -6.67 9.04 2.22
CA LYS A 64 -7.37 10.31 2.08
C LYS A 64 -8.53 10.42 3.05
N GLU A 65 -9.32 9.36 3.16
CA GLU A 65 -10.44 9.32 4.11
C GLU A 65 -9.95 9.49 5.55
N CYS A 66 -8.78 8.95 5.86
CA CYS A 66 -8.16 9.08 7.18
C CYS A 66 -7.41 10.40 7.39
N GLY A 67 -7.32 11.24 6.35
CA GLY A 67 -6.63 12.53 6.44
C GLY A 67 -5.12 12.47 6.30
N PHE A 68 -4.59 11.42 5.69
CA PHE A 68 -3.14 11.26 5.50
C PHE A 68 -2.74 11.42 4.04
N ASN A 69 -1.59 12.06 3.84
CA ASN A 69 -0.93 12.11 2.52
C ASN A 69 0.12 11.00 2.48
N ILE A 70 -0.14 10.00 1.67
CA ILE A 70 0.71 8.82 1.55
C ILE A 70 1.19 8.65 0.12
N LEU A 71 2.46 8.32 -0.01
CA LEU A 71 3.04 7.88 -1.28
C LEU A 71 3.16 6.36 -1.24
N VAL A 72 2.95 5.74 -2.38
CA VAL A 72 3.10 4.29 -2.53
C VAL A 72 4.32 4.03 -3.40
N ASP A 73 5.21 3.20 -2.91
CA ASP A 73 6.40 2.79 -3.64
C ASP A 73 6.39 1.27 -3.80
N PHE A 74 6.79 0.80 -4.98
CA PHE A 74 6.84 -0.63 -5.27
C PHE A 74 8.28 -1.11 -5.31
N LEU A 75 8.53 -2.21 -4.63
CA LEU A 75 9.84 -2.83 -4.56
C LEU A 75 9.72 -4.32 -4.91
N ARG A 76 10.77 -4.88 -5.44
CA ARG A 76 10.81 -6.31 -5.72
C ARG A 76 11.14 -7.07 -4.43
N GLY A 77 10.28 -8.03 -4.13
CA GLY A 77 10.43 -8.81 -2.91
C GLY A 77 10.84 -10.25 -3.15
#